data_2909c32deed0578167f05ec82cf9d476
#
_entry.id   2909c32deed0578167f05ec82cf9d476
#
_cell.length_a   1.000
_cell.length_b   1.000
_cell.length_c   1.000
_cell.angle_alpha   90.00
_cell.angle_beta   90.00
_cell.angle_gamma   90.00
#
_symmetry.space_group_name_H-M   'P 1'
#
loop_
_entity.id
_entity.type
_entity.pdbx_description
1 polymer ?
#
loop_
_entity_poly.entity_id
_entity_poly.type
_entity_poly.pdbx_seq_one_letter_code
_entity_poly.pdbx_strand_id
1 'polypeptide(L)'
;PRAVSSLVYQINDSNESCGYFIDAIGDTHGFYRDSDGTIHSPVDPPGGSQTILFGNNNSNIIVGRYFENATGITHGVVFFPPGKLLVYDYPGSTYTSLNGINNSNVMVGRYLDASGIEHGIIARLVPGGTAANEIELQPGNVKPLPAGAAGAIGQQPAS
;
A
#
# COMPACT_ATOMS: atom_id res chain seq x y z
N PRO A 1 -18.57 4.66 12.22
CA PRO A 1 -18.65 3.28 12.74
C PRO A 1 -17.72 3.13 13.93
N ARG A 2 -18.12 2.31 14.92
CA ARG A 2 -17.26 2.06 16.08
C ARG A 2 -16.17 1.05 15.65
N ALA A 3 -14.91 1.50 15.64
CA ALA A 3 -13.78 0.60 15.50
C ALA A 3 -13.68 -0.27 16.77
N VAL A 4 -13.45 -1.58 16.57
CA VAL A 4 -13.13 -2.52 17.66
C VAL A 4 -11.61 -2.67 17.81
N SER A 5 -10.85 -2.35 16.75
CA SER A 5 -9.38 -2.31 16.74
C SER A 5 -8.91 -1.33 15.67
N SER A 6 -7.76 -0.72 15.89
CA SER A 6 -7.11 0.14 14.88
C SER A 6 -5.58 0.09 15.05
N LEU A 7 -4.87 0.27 13.93
CA LEU A 7 -3.43 0.35 13.89
C LEU A 7 -2.98 1.48 12.98
N VAL A 8 -2.06 2.32 13.47
CA VAL A 8 -1.34 3.32 12.67
C VAL A 8 -0.01 2.70 12.24
N TYR A 9 0.26 2.71 10.93
CA TYR A 9 1.50 2.13 10.39
C TYR A 9 2.59 3.16 10.17
N GLN A 10 2.22 4.34 9.67
CA GLN A 10 3.18 5.34 9.25
C GLN A 10 2.73 6.73 9.67
N ILE A 11 3.71 7.60 9.94
CA ILE A 11 3.55 9.05 10.11
C ILE A 11 4.66 9.74 9.32
N ASN A 12 4.33 10.83 8.60
CA ASN A 12 5.29 11.65 7.88
C ASN A 12 5.74 12.89 8.70
N ASP A 13 6.64 13.67 8.12
CA ASP A 13 7.19 14.87 8.80
C ASP A 13 6.17 16.00 9.02
N SER A 14 5.03 15.95 8.31
CA SER A 14 3.90 16.87 8.50
C SER A 14 2.89 16.40 9.56
N ASN A 15 3.18 15.33 10.30
CA ASN A 15 2.28 14.67 11.24
C ASN A 15 1.00 14.09 10.62
N GLU A 16 1.01 13.84 9.32
CA GLU A 16 -0.04 13.07 8.64
C GLU A 16 0.25 11.58 8.80
N SER A 17 -0.79 10.78 9.06
CA SER A 17 -0.61 9.36 9.34
C SER A 17 -1.65 8.50 8.63
N CYS A 18 -1.34 7.22 8.44
CA CYS A 18 -2.23 6.25 7.82
C CYS A 18 -2.21 4.90 8.53
N GLY A 19 -3.23 4.10 8.29
CA GLY A 19 -3.38 2.80 8.91
C GLY A 19 -4.67 2.09 8.50
N TYR A 20 -5.16 1.24 9.38
CA TYR A 20 -6.44 0.58 9.22
C TYR A 20 -7.20 0.51 10.55
N PHE A 21 -8.49 0.26 10.46
CA PHE A 21 -9.31 -0.14 11.59
C PHE A 21 -10.19 -1.35 11.22
N ILE A 22 -10.62 -2.08 12.26
CA ILE A 22 -11.57 -3.18 12.13
C ILE A 22 -12.89 -2.68 12.75
N ASP A 23 -13.96 -2.83 12.02
CA ASP A 23 -15.29 -2.45 12.50
C ASP A 23 -15.95 -3.54 13.36
N ALA A 24 -17.18 -3.29 13.84
CA ALA A 24 -17.90 -4.19 14.74
C ALA A 24 -18.33 -5.52 14.13
N ILE A 25 -18.34 -5.63 12.80
CA ILE A 25 -18.66 -6.87 12.08
C ILE A 25 -17.41 -7.63 11.60
N GLY A 26 -16.21 -7.07 11.88
CA GLY A 26 -14.93 -7.70 11.55
C GLY A 26 -14.32 -7.27 10.24
N ASP A 27 -14.92 -6.30 9.52
CA ASP A 27 -14.38 -5.79 8.28
C ASP A 27 -13.22 -4.81 8.53
N THR A 28 -12.20 -4.89 7.68
CA THR A 28 -10.98 -4.07 7.75
C THR A 28 -11.07 -2.94 6.75
N HIS A 29 -10.87 -1.70 7.23
CA HIS A 29 -10.98 -0.47 6.46
C HIS A 29 -9.72 0.37 6.60
N GLY A 30 -9.28 1.00 5.49
CA GLY A 30 -8.23 2.00 5.55
C GLY A 30 -8.69 3.29 6.22
N PHE A 31 -7.74 4.02 6.81
CA PHE A 31 -7.94 5.41 7.23
C PHE A 31 -6.65 6.21 7.06
N TYR A 32 -6.80 7.52 6.95
CA TYR A 32 -5.69 8.46 7.11
C TYR A 32 -6.13 9.62 8.02
N ARG A 33 -5.13 10.31 8.57
CA ARG A 33 -5.31 11.46 9.44
C ARG A 33 -4.45 12.60 8.91
N ASP A 34 -5.06 13.76 8.73
CA ASP A 34 -4.40 14.99 8.35
C ASP A 34 -3.58 15.59 9.50
N SER A 35 -2.71 16.55 9.17
CA SER A 35 -1.85 17.25 10.12
C SER A 35 -2.63 18.04 11.20
N ASP A 36 -3.86 18.47 10.89
CA ASP A 36 -4.76 19.16 11.84
C ASP A 36 -5.48 18.21 12.80
N GLY A 37 -5.34 16.92 12.62
CA GLY A 37 -5.97 15.88 13.43
C GLY A 37 -7.24 15.29 12.85
N THR A 38 -7.74 15.80 11.72
CA THR A 38 -8.94 15.27 11.06
C THR A 38 -8.70 13.85 10.58
N ILE A 39 -9.58 12.92 10.93
CA ILE A 39 -9.53 11.51 10.52
C ILE A 39 -10.52 11.28 9.37
N HIS A 40 -10.01 10.74 8.28
CA HIS A 40 -10.77 10.33 7.10
C HIS A 40 -10.92 8.81 7.07
N SER A 41 -12.14 8.33 7.21
CA SER A 41 -12.45 6.89 7.24
C SER A 41 -13.92 6.61 6.91
N PRO A 42 -14.27 5.49 6.28
CA PRO A 42 -13.37 4.51 5.70
C PRO A 42 -12.72 5.01 4.40
N VAL A 43 -11.52 4.49 4.09
CA VAL A 43 -10.86 4.66 2.79
C VAL A 43 -10.83 3.29 2.13
N ASP A 44 -11.85 2.99 1.33
CA ASP A 44 -11.99 1.72 0.63
C ASP A 44 -12.25 1.96 -0.86
N PRO A 45 -11.54 1.25 -1.76
CA PRO A 45 -11.87 1.26 -3.17
C PRO A 45 -13.27 0.70 -3.43
N PRO A 46 -14.01 1.21 -4.42
CA PRO A 46 -15.30 0.65 -4.81
C PRO A 46 -15.21 -0.85 -5.14
N GLY A 47 -16.05 -1.67 -4.53
CA GLY A 47 -16.03 -3.14 -4.69
C GLY A 47 -14.91 -3.85 -3.92
N GLY A 48 -14.11 -3.11 -3.18
CA GLY A 48 -13.03 -3.62 -2.35
C GLY A 48 -13.41 -3.80 -0.89
N SER A 49 -12.60 -4.59 -0.20
CA SER A 49 -12.63 -4.81 1.24
C SER A 49 -11.21 -5.05 1.75
N GLN A 50 -11.06 -5.20 3.07
CA GLN A 50 -9.78 -5.49 3.72
C GLN A 50 -8.68 -4.50 3.34
N THR A 51 -9.03 -3.21 3.26
CA THR A 51 -8.09 -2.15 2.92
C THR A 51 -7.12 -1.90 4.08
N ILE A 52 -5.84 -1.89 3.76
CA ILE A 52 -4.78 -1.54 4.71
C ILE A 52 -3.85 -0.51 4.06
N LEU A 53 -3.69 0.65 4.69
CA LEU A 53 -2.77 1.70 4.28
C LEU A 53 -1.49 1.58 5.11
N PHE A 54 -0.36 1.27 4.46
CA PHE A 54 0.88 0.91 5.13
C PHE A 54 1.87 2.05 5.26
N GLY A 55 1.90 2.98 4.30
CA GLY A 55 2.92 4.01 4.27
C GLY A 55 2.44 5.30 3.62
N ASN A 56 2.99 6.42 4.05
CA ASN A 56 2.81 7.72 3.41
C ASN A 56 4.14 8.48 3.36
N ASN A 57 4.29 9.34 2.34
CA ASN A 57 5.42 10.24 2.20
C ASN A 57 5.06 11.70 2.59
N ASN A 58 6.02 12.62 2.52
CA ASN A 58 5.80 14.04 2.87
C ASN A 58 4.91 14.80 1.88
N SER A 59 4.57 14.22 0.73
CA SER A 59 3.56 14.75 -0.20
C SER A 59 2.18 14.16 0.07
N ASN A 60 2.00 13.47 1.20
CA ASN A 60 0.79 12.75 1.60
C ASN A 60 0.29 11.76 0.52
N ILE A 61 1.23 11.16 -0.23
CA ILE A 61 0.91 10.03 -1.11
C ILE A 61 0.95 8.78 -0.24
N ILE A 62 -0.16 8.05 -0.21
CA ILE A 62 -0.36 6.90 0.68
C ILE A 62 -0.35 5.63 -0.16
N VAL A 63 0.31 4.58 0.33
CA VAL A 63 0.36 3.27 -0.32
C VAL A 63 -0.19 2.18 0.58
N GLY A 64 -0.72 1.14 -0.05
CA GLY A 64 -1.35 0.05 0.69
C GLY A 64 -1.76 -1.12 -0.19
N ARG A 65 -2.80 -1.80 0.25
CA ARG A 65 -3.47 -2.87 -0.49
C ARG A 65 -4.97 -2.89 -0.18
N TYR A 66 -5.75 -3.53 -1.05
CA TYR A 66 -7.13 -3.90 -0.79
C TYR A 66 -7.44 -5.25 -1.45
N PHE A 67 -8.49 -5.90 -1.01
CA PHE A 67 -9.01 -7.14 -1.61
C PHE A 67 -10.21 -6.81 -2.50
N GLU A 68 -10.19 -7.23 -3.77
CA GLU A 68 -11.31 -7.06 -4.69
C GLU A 68 -12.29 -8.24 -4.56
N ASN A 69 -13.52 -7.96 -4.12
CA ASN A 69 -14.51 -8.99 -3.83
C ASN A 69 -14.98 -9.75 -5.08
N ALA A 70 -14.95 -9.10 -6.26
CA ALA A 70 -15.42 -9.69 -7.51
C ALA A 70 -14.46 -10.75 -8.06
N THR A 71 -13.15 -10.56 -7.93
CA THR A 71 -12.10 -11.41 -8.51
C THR A 71 -11.40 -12.29 -7.47
N GLY A 72 -11.47 -11.93 -6.18
CA GLY A 72 -10.72 -12.59 -5.12
C GLY A 72 -9.22 -12.25 -5.13
N ILE A 73 -8.82 -11.18 -5.83
CA ILE A 73 -7.42 -10.74 -5.97
C ILE A 73 -7.13 -9.62 -4.98
N THR A 74 -5.93 -9.63 -4.43
CA THR A 74 -5.42 -8.50 -3.63
C THR A 74 -4.56 -7.61 -4.50
N HIS A 75 -4.91 -6.34 -4.54
CA HIS A 75 -4.26 -5.30 -5.35
C HIS A 75 -3.45 -4.34 -4.49
N GLY A 76 -2.32 -3.90 -5.00
CA GLY A 76 -1.63 -2.73 -4.48
C GLY A 76 -2.40 -1.45 -4.79
N VAL A 77 -2.34 -0.48 -3.90
CA VAL A 77 -3.02 0.81 -4.06
C VAL A 77 -2.11 1.97 -3.76
N VAL A 78 -2.24 3.03 -4.56
CA VAL A 78 -1.66 4.36 -4.31
C VAL A 78 -2.82 5.33 -4.17
N PHE A 79 -2.95 5.93 -3.01
CA PHE A 79 -4.03 6.86 -2.70
C PHE A 79 -3.48 8.28 -2.55
N PHE A 80 -4.16 9.22 -3.17
CA PHE A 80 -3.86 10.66 -3.13
C PHE A 80 -5.02 11.35 -2.42
N PRO A 81 -4.89 11.71 -1.16
CA PRO A 81 -5.91 12.50 -0.48
C PRO A 81 -6.28 13.77 -1.26
N PRO A 82 -7.57 14.16 -1.31
CA PRO A 82 -8.66 13.55 -0.57
C PRO A 82 -9.41 12.42 -1.29
N GLY A 83 -9.00 11.95 -2.50
CA GLY A 83 -9.86 10.96 -3.14
C GLY A 83 -9.39 10.28 -4.42
N LYS A 84 -8.23 10.62 -5.01
CA LYS A 84 -7.73 9.89 -6.19
C LYS A 84 -7.05 8.60 -5.75
N LEU A 85 -7.43 7.48 -6.37
CA LEU A 85 -6.86 6.16 -6.11
C LEU A 85 -6.36 5.55 -7.42
N LEU A 86 -5.15 4.96 -7.39
CA LEU A 86 -4.60 4.15 -8.46
C LEU A 86 -4.39 2.73 -7.96
N VAL A 87 -4.77 1.76 -8.78
CA VAL A 87 -4.50 0.34 -8.55
C VAL A 87 -3.19 -0.02 -9.23
N TYR A 88 -2.36 -0.77 -8.55
CA TYR A 88 -1.11 -1.30 -9.08
C TYR A 88 -0.98 -2.79 -8.82
N ASP A 89 -0.78 -3.54 -9.90
CA ASP A 89 -0.47 -4.96 -9.84
C ASP A 89 0.84 -5.24 -10.54
N TYR A 90 1.66 -6.09 -9.91
CA TYR A 90 2.80 -6.64 -10.62
C TYR A 90 2.29 -7.52 -11.77
N PRO A 91 2.81 -7.39 -13.01
CA PRO A 91 2.33 -8.14 -14.16
C PRO A 91 2.34 -9.66 -13.90
N GLY A 92 1.16 -10.30 -14.06
CA GLY A 92 0.99 -11.73 -13.84
C GLY A 92 0.89 -12.17 -12.37
N SER A 93 0.80 -11.24 -11.43
CA SER A 93 0.61 -11.56 -10.02
C SER A 93 -0.84 -11.93 -9.69
N THR A 94 -1.01 -12.72 -8.64
CA THR A 94 -2.30 -13.02 -8.02
C THR A 94 -2.52 -12.24 -6.73
N TYR A 95 -1.51 -11.52 -6.29
CA TYR A 95 -1.51 -10.68 -5.10
C TYR A 95 -0.43 -9.62 -5.24
N THR A 96 -0.77 -8.37 -4.99
CA THR A 96 0.20 -7.27 -4.89
C THR A 96 -0.09 -6.44 -3.64
N SER A 97 0.95 -6.02 -2.94
CA SER A 97 0.87 -5.12 -1.79
C SER A 97 2.01 -4.12 -1.85
N LEU A 98 1.70 -2.84 -1.68
CA LEU A 98 2.68 -1.76 -1.54
C LEU A 98 2.79 -1.41 -0.06
N ASN A 99 3.97 -1.62 0.54
CA ASN A 99 4.15 -1.57 1.98
C ASN A 99 4.86 -0.30 2.47
N GLY A 100 5.47 0.47 1.58
CA GLY A 100 6.13 1.72 1.92
C GLY A 100 6.40 2.59 0.70
N ILE A 101 6.54 3.89 0.93
CA ILE A 101 6.88 4.89 -0.07
C ILE A 101 7.83 5.92 0.53
N ASN A 102 8.82 6.37 -0.24
CA ASN A 102 9.71 7.45 0.18
C ASN A 102 9.35 8.80 -0.49
N ASN A 103 10.06 9.87 -0.10
CA ASN A 103 9.85 11.22 -0.64
C ASN A 103 10.28 11.39 -2.12
N SER A 104 10.97 10.41 -2.69
CA SER A 104 11.28 10.34 -4.12
C SER A 104 10.25 9.51 -4.91
N ASN A 105 9.10 9.21 -4.31
CA ASN A 105 8.03 8.39 -4.89
C ASN A 105 8.47 6.98 -5.30
N VAL A 106 9.49 6.45 -4.65
CA VAL A 106 9.89 5.05 -4.78
C VAL A 106 9.13 4.25 -3.73
N MET A 107 8.45 3.20 -4.19
CA MET A 107 7.61 2.31 -3.39
C MET A 107 8.28 0.96 -3.26
N VAL A 108 8.06 0.30 -2.14
CA VAL A 108 8.47 -1.07 -1.87
C VAL A 108 7.26 -1.91 -1.45
N GLY A 109 7.33 -3.21 -1.73
CA GLY A 109 6.25 -4.10 -1.38
C GLY A 109 6.55 -5.54 -1.77
N ARG A 110 5.50 -6.31 -2.02
CA ARG A 110 5.58 -7.72 -2.41
C ARG A 110 4.46 -8.12 -3.36
N TYR A 111 4.69 -9.19 -4.10
CA TYR A 111 3.66 -9.84 -4.90
C TYR A 111 3.78 -11.37 -4.82
N LEU A 112 2.70 -12.07 -5.14
CA LEU A 112 2.70 -13.50 -5.38
C LEU A 112 2.61 -13.75 -6.89
N ASP A 113 3.50 -14.57 -7.41
CA ASP A 113 3.43 -15.03 -8.79
C ASP A 113 2.31 -16.08 -8.99
N ALA A 114 2.11 -16.52 -10.23
CA ALA A 114 1.07 -17.52 -10.56
C ALA A 114 1.27 -18.88 -9.87
N SER A 115 2.48 -19.15 -9.36
CA SER A 115 2.81 -20.35 -8.59
C SER A 115 2.62 -20.17 -7.09
N GLY A 116 2.21 -18.96 -6.64
CA GLY A 116 2.05 -18.60 -5.23
C GLY A 116 3.37 -18.32 -4.52
N ILE A 117 4.47 -18.11 -5.26
CA ILE A 117 5.77 -17.75 -4.65
C ILE A 117 5.79 -16.24 -4.39
N GLU A 118 6.23 -15.86 -3.20
CA GLU A 118 6.34 -14.46 -2.78
C GLU A 118 7.65 -13.84 -3.26
N HIS A 119 7.56 -12.64 -3.82
CA HIS A 119 8.68 -11.83 -4.30
C HIS A 119 8.59 -10.41 -3.76
N GLY A 120 9.73 -9.79 -3.43
CA GLY A 120 9.82 -8.36 -3.17
C GLY A 120 9.72 -7.54 -4.45
N ILE A 121 9.13 -6.35 -4.36
CA ILE A 121 9.08 -5.38 -5.47
C ILE A 121 9.65 -4.03 -5.04
N ILE A 122 10.24 -3.34 -6.01
CA ILE A 122 10.53 -1.91 -5.95
C ILE A 122 9.86 -1.27 -7.17
N ALA A 123 9.00 -0.31 -6.96
CA ALA A 123 8.29 0.41 -8.00
C ALA A 123 8.50 1.92 -7.85
N ARG A 124 8.30 2.67 -8.90
CA ARG A 124 8.36 4.13 -8.87
C ARG A 124 7.08 4.72 -9.43
N LEU A 125 6.53 5.68 -8.72
CA LEU A 125 5.47 6.53 -9.21
C LEU A 125 6.09 7.62 -10.09
N VAL A 126 5.63 7.73 -11.35
CA VAL A 126 6.13 8.72 -12.31
C VAL A 126 4.99 9.60 -12.78
N PRO A 127 5.24 10.90 -13.07
CA PRO A 127 4.23 11.76 -13.67
C PRO A 127 3.82 11.24 -15.06
N GLY A 128 2.52 11.19 -15.34
CA GLY A 128 2.00 10.80 -16.66
C GLY A 128 2.29 11.83 -17.74
N GLY A 129 2.58 11.37 -18.96
CA GLY A 129 3.21 12.16 -20.04
C GLY A 129 2.30 13.12 -20.82
N THR A 130 0.98 13.24 -20.62
CA THR A 130 0.13 14.10 -21.44
C THR A 130 -1.05 14.80 -20.75
N ALA A 131 -1.38 14.45 -19.52
CA ALA A 131 -2.38 15.14 -18.71
C ALA A 131 -1.77 15.57 -17.38
N ALA A 132 -1.88 16.85 -17.04
CA ALA A 132 -1.20 17.52 -15.92
C ALA A 132 -1.46 16.92 -14.52
N ASN A 133 -2.14 15.77 -14.40
CA ASN A 133 -2.47 15.10 -13.13
C ASN A 133 -2.57 13.57 -13.24
N GLU A 134 -2.03 12.94 -14.28
CA GLU A 134 -1.96 11.48 -14.35
C GLU A 134 -0.58 11.00 -13.89
N ILE A 135 -0.57 10.21 -12.82
CA ILE A 135 0.61 9.53 -12.33
C ILE A 135 0.48 8.09 -12.79
N GLU A 136 1.34 7.67 -13.70
CA GLU A 136 1.42 6.27 -14.13
C GLU A 136 2.44 5.50 -13.31
N LEU A 137 2.05 4.29 -12.90
CA LEU A 137 2.98 3.30 -12.37
C LEU A 137 3.64 2.59 -13.55
N GLN A 138 4.93 2.80 -13.76
CA GLN A 138 5.65 2.15 -14.87
C GLN A 138 6.20 0.79 -14.46
N PRO A 139 5.76 -0.31 -15.12
CA PRO A 139 6.25 -1.66 -14.82
C PRO A 139 7.75 -1.85 -15.06
N GLY A 140 8.34 -1.07 -15.96
CA GLY A 140 9.75 -1.21 -16.37
C GLY A 140 10.80 -0.80 -15.33
N ASN A 141 10.37 -0.20 -14.20
CA ASN A 141 11.29 0.18 -13.12
C ASN A 141 11.21 -0.78 -11.92
N VAL A 142 10.50 -1.88 -12.07
CA VAL A 142 10.41 -2.93 -11.06
C VAL A 142 11.57 -3.88 -11.27
N LYS A 143 12.50 -3.89 -10.33
CA LYS A 143 13.55 -4.93 -10.30
C LYS A 143 13.15 -5.93 -9.22
N PRO A 144 12.74 -7.16 -9.59
CA PRO A 144 12.51 -8.21 -8.61
C PRO A 144 13.79 -8.45 -7.82
N LEU A 145 13.68 -8.60 -6.50
CA LEU A 145 14.78 -9.16 -5.74
C LEU A 145 14.96 -10.62 -6.18
N PRO A 146 16.21 -11.10 -6.40
CA PRO A 146 16.42 -12.47 -6.81
C PRO A 146 15.80 -13.45 -5.82
N ALA A 147 15.12 -14.47 -6.35
CA ALA A 147 14.61 -15.58 -5.55
C ALA A 147 15.77 -16.18 -4.74
N GLY A 148 15.67 -16.19 -3.42
CA GLY A 148 16.73 -16.70 -2.54
C GLY A 148 17.36 -15.66 -1.60
N ALA A 149 17.04 -14.37 -1.71
CA ALA A 149 17.52 -13.37 -0.75
C ALA A 149 16.80 -13.40 0.61
N ALA A 150 15.84 -14.31 0.82
CA ALA A 150 15.11 -14.49 2.06
C ALA A 150 15.90 -15.22 3.18
N GLY A 151 17.20 -15.39 3.04
CA GLY A 151 17.97 -16.23 3.91
C GLY A 151 19.14 -15.55 4.60
N ALA A 152 18.98 -14.44 5.29
CA ALA A 152 19.94 -14.00 6.31
C ALA A 152 19.36 -12.87 7.20
N ILE A 153 18.25 -13.11 7.85
CA ILE A 153 17.99 -12.38 9.10
C ILE A 153 18.74 -13.16 10.17
N GLY A 154 19.88 -12.59 10.61
CA GLY A 154 20.79 -13.21 11.54
C GLY A 154 20.08 -13.71 12.82
N GLN A 155 20.33 -14.97 13.15
CA GLN A 155 20.12 -15.46 14.49
C GLN A 155 21.06 -14.67 15.41
N GLN A 156 20.47 -13.91 16.32
CA GLN A 156 21.21 -13.32 17.42
C GLN A 156 21.73 -14.47 18.31
N PRO A 157 23.03 -14.53 18.62
CA PRO A 157 23.52 -15.57 19.53
C PRO A 157 22.89 -15.40 20.90
N ALA A 158 22.36 -16.50 21.44
CA ALA A 158 21.92 -16.57 22.83
C ALA A 158 23.11 -16.31 23.75
N SER A 159 22.98 -15.31 24.62
CA SER A 159 23.86 -15.08 25.78
C SER A 159 23.44 -15.91 26.93
#